data_4377b937ff697bee5df0cec865a55bd2
#
_entry.id   4377b937ff697bee5df0cec865a55bd2
#
_cell.length_a   1.000
_cell.length_b   1.000
_cell.length_c   1.000
_cell.angle_alpha   90.00
_cell.angle_beta   90.00
_cell.angle_gamma   90.00
#
_symmetry.space_group_name_H-M   'P 1'
#
loop_
_entity.id
_entity.type
_entity.pdbx_description
1 polymer ?
#
loop_
_entity_poly.entity_id
_entity_poly.type
_entity_poly.pdbx_seq_one_letter_code
_entity_poly.pdbx_strand_id
1 'polypeptide(L)'
;MSDTLRLLLQLISIAPILEQTFGHDWQSYRDELLELSGRLERDGCSAALDKDLDAFLARLLVNATEEAKGAIRKAMMPVEDKETWRAGGDFYVAGAGLGTKAMPALPDHVVEVPVFYGTDREASDGNDHFGGRRGDVVSYGVARVTVPTEGRDLGELTSPKWWKLEFKADPERHVILSSVDGCSRAGFVADLQSTLATADENDLLLFVHGYNVTFTDAARRAAQLAVDLKFRGRTLLFSWASAADPKLYTVDEATIDWSEHHFRAFVQLALTETGASRLHVLAHSMGNRALVRALEHIDTGALPRGSASLCQVIFAAPDIDAAKFKDLAALFHGRADRCTLYASSGDVALKASKLIHGYARAGEAEDSLVIVDGVDTVDASRVDTSLLGLRHSYFGSERSILSDIAALLNDRKEPSLRFDVKAVGAPPRQYWAYRE
;
A
#
# COMPACT_ATOMS: atom_id res chain seq x y z
N MET A 1 1.63 -1.49 26.90
CA MET A 1 1.59 -0.30 26.01
C MET A 1 0.91 0.78 26.83
N SER A 2 1.50 1.98 26.94
CA SER A 2 0.87 3.08 27.72
C SER A 2 -0.42 3.55 27.00
N ASP A 3 -1.36 4.08 27.77
CA ASP A 3 -2.60 4.60 27.20
C ASP A 3 -2.34 5.76 26.22
N THR A 4 -1.32 6.59 26.50
CA THR A 4 -0.83 7.66 25.62
C THR A 4 -0.38 7.14 24.26
N LEU A 5 0.48 6.14 24.23
CA LEU A 5 0.96 5.53 22.97
C LEU A 5 -0.20 4.90 22.19
N ARG A 6 -1.10 4.21 22.92
CA ARG A 6 -2.28 3.61 22.31
C ARG A 6 -3.18 4.67 21.66
N LEU A 7 -3.41 5.78 22.32
CA LEU A 7 -4.24 6.86 21.84
C LEU A 7 -3.63 7.56 20.62
N LEU A 8 -2.32 7.85 20.66
CA LEU A 8 -1.59 8.38 19.51
C LEU A 8 -1.69 7.46 18.29
N LEU A 9 -1.48 6.15 18.46
CA LEU A 9 -1.62 5.17 17.39
C LEU A 9 -3.04 5.13 16.81
N GLN A 10 -4.06 5.24 17.68
CA GLN A 10 -5.46 5.29 17.25
C GLN A 10 -5.75 6.54 16.42
N LEU A 11 -5.26 7.72 16.84
CA LEU A 11 -5.41 8.97 16.10
C LEU A 11 -4.69 8.94 14.76
N ILE A 12 -3.47 8.43 14.75
CA ILE A 12 -2.66 8.25 13.53
C ILE A 12 -3.40 7.33 12.55
N SER A 13 -4.00 6.25 13.03
CA SER A 13 -4.71 5.29 12.18
C SER A 13 -5.96 5.86 11.51
N ILE A 14 -6.60 6.85 12.12
CA ILE A 14 -7.75 7.55 11.54
C ILE A 14 -7.36 8.90 10.91
N ALA A 15 -6.08 9.26 10.90
CA ALA A 15 -5.59 10.49 10.29
C ALA A 15 -6.14 10.70 8.86
N PRO A 16 -6.25 9.68 8.00
CA PRO A 16 -6.86 9.82 6.69
C PRO A 16 -8.34 10.25 6.70
N ILE A 17 -9.10 9.79 7.71
CA ILE A 17 -10.50 10.21 7.89
C ILE A 17 -10.56 11.65 8.38
N LEU A 18 -9.65 12.01 9.29
CA LEU A 18 -9.55 13.36 9.83
C LEU A 18 -9.14 14.36 8.75
N GLU A 19 -8.16 14.04 7.94
CA GLU A 19 -7.72 14.86 6.80
C GLU A 19 -8.87 15.12 5.83
N GLN A 20 -9.62 14.08 5.47
CA GLN A 20 -10.78 14.21 4.60
C GLN A 20 -11.88 15.12 5.19
N THR A 21 -12.01 15.11 6.52
CA THR A 21 -13.04 15.89 7.24
C THR A 21 -12.64 17.34 7.38
N PHE A 22 -11.38 17.61 7.73
CA PHE A 22 -10.88 18.94 8.05
C PHE A 22 -10.30 19.66 6.82
N GLY A 23 -10.00 18.95 5.74
CA GLY A 23 -9.46 19.55 4.53
C GLY A 23 -8.18 20.37 4.80
N HIS A 24 -8.19 21.66 4.46
CA HIS A 24 -7.05 22.56 4.69
C HIS A 24 -6.67 22.72 6.17
N ASP A 25 -7.62 22.65 7.08
CA ASP A 25 -7.34 22.82 8.50
C ASP A 25 -6.61 21.59 9.08
N TRP A 26 -6.63 20.45 8.36
CA TRP A 26 -5.94 19.24 8.78
C TRP A 26 -4.43 19.43 8.92
N GLN A 27 -3.80 20.26 8.10
CA GLN A 27 -2.36 20.48 8.17
C GLN A 27 -1.93 20.92 9.57
N SER A 28 -2.68 21.84 10.19
CA SER A 28 -2.39 22.31 11.55
C SER A 28 -2.55 21.20 12.61
N TYR A 29 -3.59 20.38 12.49
CA TYR A 29 -3.80 19.23 13.38
C TYR A 29 -2.74 18.15 13.19
N ARG A 30 -2.34 17.89 11.96
CA ARG A 30 -1.27 16.95 11.62
C ARG A 30 0.07 17.37 12.23
N ASP A 31 0.44 18.64 12.07
CA ASP A 31 1.69 19.16 12.61
C ASP A 31 1.73 19.06 14.13
N GLU A 32 0.62 19.36 14.80
CA GLU A 32 0.49 19.18 16.25
C GLU A 32 0.55 17.69 16.66
N LEU A 33 -0.10 16.80 15.93
CA LEU A 33 -0.03 15.36 16.17
C LEU A 33 1.40 14.81 16.02
N LEU A 34 2.14 15.32 15.03
CA LEU A 34 3.54 15.00 14.83
C LEU A 34 4.42 15.54 15.96
N GLU A 35 4.14 16.73 16.47
CA GLU A 35 4.85 17.30 17.61
C GLU A 35 4.62 16.47 18.89
N LEU A 36 3.36 16.10 19.17
CA LEU A 36 3.01 15.23 20.31
C LEU A 36 3.71 13.86 20.19
N SER A 37 3.76 13.30 18.99
CA SER A 37 4.49 12.05 18.72
C SER A 37 5.98 12.21 18.96
N GLY A 38 6.59 13.30 18.49
CA GLY A 38 8.02 13.61 18.74
C GLY A 38 8.35 13.85 20.20
N ARG A 39 7.42 14.42 20.97
CA ARG A 39 7.60 14.57 22.45
C ARG A 39 7.53 13.22 23.15
N LEU A 40 6.62 12.32 22.76
CA LEU A 40 6.58 10.98 23.30
C LEU A 40 7.89 10.22 23.04
N GLU A 41 8.48 10.41 21.87
CA GLU A 41 9.75 9.80 21.48
C GLU A 41 10.93 10.32 22.34
N ARG A 42 11.00 11.63 22.56
CA ARG A 42 12.12 12.25 23.31
C ARG A 42 12.01 12.07 24.82
N ASP A 43 10.83 12.26 25.36
CA ASP A 43 10.59 12.45 26.79
C ASP A 43 9.85 11.27 27.44
N GLY A 44 9.34 10.34 26.62
CA GLY A 44 8.50 9.24 27.08
C GLY A 44 7.09 9.69 27.50
N CYS A 45 6.35 8.77 28.12
CA CYS A 45 5.01 9.08 28.64
C CYS A 45 5.10 10.00 29.86
N SER A 46 4.36 11.10 29.84
CA SER A 46 4.31 12.05 30.96
C SER A 46 2.88 12.59 31.14
N ALA A 47 2.50 12.97 32.35
CA ALA A 47 1.22 13.57 32.63
C ALA A 47 0.98 14.88 31.86
N ALA A 48 2.03 15.60 31.49
CA ALA A 48 1.95 16.79 30.65
C ALA A 48 1.57 16.41 29.20
N LEU A 49 2.17 15.36 28.65
CA LEU A 49 1.85 14.85 27.31
C LEU A 49 0.43 14.30 27.25
N ASP A 50 0.00 13.56 28.28
CA ASP A 50 -1.38 13.06 28.39
C ASP A 50 -2.40 14.21 28.34
N LYS A 51 -2.14 15.28 29.13
CA LYS A 51 -2.99 16.47 29.16
C LYS A 51 -3.06 17.19 27.79
N ASP A 52 -1.91 17.30 27.11
CA ASP A 52 -1.86 17.96 25.80
C ASP A 52 -2.55 17.11 24.73
N LEU A 53 -2.45 15.80 24.81
CA LEU A 53 -3.14 14.86 23.92
C LEU A 53 -4.66 14.89 24.15
N ASP A 54 -5.11 14.96 25.40
CA ASP A 54 -6.54 15.13 25.72
C ASP A 54 -7.08 16.49 25.20
N ALA A 55 -6.28 17.56 25.32
CA ALA A 55 -6.63 18.87 24.80
C ALA A 55 -6.71 18.87 23.26
N PHE A 56 -5.79 18.18 22.59
CA PHE A 56 -5.80 17.96 21.15
C PHE A 56 -7.07 17.23 20.70
N LEU A 57 -7.42 16.12 21.37
CA LEU A 57 -8.64 15.36 21.11
C LEU A 57 -9.90 16.20 21.29
N ALA A 58 -9.97 16.98 22.37
CA ALA A 58 -11.11 17.85 22.63
C ALA A 58 -11.30 18.86 21.48
N ARG A 59 -10.23 19.45 20.97
CA ARG A 59 -10.29 20.37 19.81
C ARG A 59 -10.73 19.66 18.54
N LEU A 60 -10.20 18.47 18.26
CA LEU A 60 -10.63 17.66 17.12
C LEU A 60 -12.13 17.38 17.19
N LEU A 61 -12.64 16.95 18.36
CA LEU A 61 -14.05 16.60 18.54
C LEU A 61 -14.98 17.82 18.43
N VAL A 62 -14.56 18.99 18.86
CA VAL A 62 -15.37 20.22 18.74
C VAL A 62 -15.53 20.62 17.26
N ASN A 63 -14.47 20.53 16.49
CA ASN A 63 -14.43 21.01 15.10
C ASN A 63 -14.78 19.92 14.07
N ALA A 64 -14.91 18.66 14.50
CA ALA A 64 -15.22 17.53 13.65
C ALA A 64 -16.68 17.49 13.22
N THR A 65 -16.94 17.03 11.99
CA THR A 65 -18.29 16.62 11.57
C THR A 65 -18.76 15.42 12.39
N GLU A 66 -20.08 15.16 12.40
CA GLU A 66 -20.62 14.01 13.15
C GLU A 66 -20.04 12.67 12.67
N GLU A 67 -19.65 12.58 11.42
CA GLU A 67 -18.96 11.39 10.87
C GLU A 67 -17.57 11.22 11.44
N ALA A 68 -16.77 12.28 11.45
CA ALA A 68 -15.43 12.25 12.04
C ALA A 68 -15.50 11.99 13.55
N LYS A 69 -16.47 12.56 14.26
CA LYS A 69 -16.75 12.21 15.66
C LYS A 69 -17.06 10.73 15.83
N GLY A 70 -17.85 10.16 14.91
CA GLY A 70 -18.12 8.72 14.88
C GLY A 70 -16.86 7.89 14.67
N ALA A 71 -16.02 8.27 13.73
CA ALA A 71 -14.75 7.60 13.45
C ALA A 71 -13.76 7.68 14.62
N ILE A 72 -13.63 8.88 15.24
CA ILE A 72 -12.79 9.09 16.43
C ILE A 72 -13.31 8.22 17.58
N ARG A 73 -14.61 8.25 17.88
CA ARG A 73 -15.21 7.42 18.94
C ARG A 73 -14.99 5.93 18.68
N LYS A 74 -15.23 5.46 17.45
CA LYS A 74 -15.00 4.07 17.05
C LYS A 74 -13.53 3.65 17.21
N ALA A 75 -12.59 4.51 16.86
CA ALA A 75 -11.17 4.27 17.07
C ALA A 75 -10.80 4.16 18.55
N MET A 76 -11.46 4.95 19.42
CA MET A 76 -11.19 4.99 20.85
C MET A 76 -11.91 3.90 21.66
N MET A 77 -12.86 3.13 21.07
CA MET A 77 -13.57 2.05 21.78
C MET A 77 -12.64 0.87 22.11
N PRO A 78 -12.81 0.23 23.29
CA PRO A 78 -12.12 -1.01 23.62
C PRO A 78 -12.47 -2.13 22.61
N VAL A 79 -11.53 -3.07 22.40
CA VAL A 79 -11.68 -4.16 21.43
C VAL A 79 -12.87 -5.09 21.74
N GLU A 80 -13.28 -5.16 23.00
CA GLU A 80 -14.34 -6.09 23.47
C GLU A 80 -15.77 -5.66 23.06
N ASP A 81 -15.99 -4.40 22.65
CA ASP A 81 -17.35 -3.89 22.36
C ASP A 81 -17.70 -3.93 20.87
N LYS A 82 -16.90 -4.55 20.02
CA LYS A 82 -17.10 -4.53 18.56
C LYS A 82 -18.15 -5.51 18.01
N GLU A 83 -18.63 -6.47 18.78
CA GLU A 83 -19.61 -7.48 18.30
C GLU A 83 -21.03 -6.91 18.10
N THR A 84 -21.36 -5.76 18.66
CA THR A 84 -22.72 -5.20 18.65
C THR A 84 -23.01 -4.24 17.48
N TRP A 85 -22.03 -3.91 16.61
CA TRP A 85 -22.20 -2.93 15.52
C TRP A 85 -22.18 -3.56 14.11
N ARG A 86 -22.79 -4.74 13.96
CA ARG A 86 -23.13 -5.32 12.64
C ARG A 86 -24.50 -4.86 12.17
N ALA A 87 -24.72 -3.57 12.00
CA ALA A 87 -25.95 -3.10 11.38
C ALA A 87 -25.71 -1.81 10.59
N GLY A 88 -25.79 -1.90 9.28
CA GLY A 88 -26.03 -0.77 8.39
C GLY A 88 -24.89 -0.42 7.45
N GLY A 89 -24.68 -1.23 6.47
CA GLY A 89 -23.91 -0.93 5.26
C GLY A 89 -24.06 -2.07 4.27
N ASP A 90 -25.26 -2.19 3.68
CA ASP A 90 -25.48 -3.11 2.55
C ASP A 90 -24.65 -2.62 1.36
N PHE A 91 -23.42 -3.10 1.25
CA PHE A 91 -22.68 -3.05 0.00
C PHE A 91 -23.24 -4.16 -0.89
N TYR A 92 -23.98 -3.77 -1.89
CA TYR A 92 -24.54 -4.66 -2.90
C TYR A 92 -23.40 -5.33 -3.67
N VAL A 93 -23.17 -6.61 -3.38
CA VAL A 93 -22.58 -7.54 -4.33
C VAL A 93 -23.73 -8.01 -5.21
N ALA A 94 -23.62 -7.83 -6.51
CA ALA A 94 -24.55 -8.43 -7.46
C ALA A 94 -24.52 -9.95 -7.23
N GLY A 95 -25.60 -10.46 -6.65
CA GLY A 95 -25.75 -11.88 -6.34
C GLY A 95 -25.67 -12.73 -7.60
N ALA A 96 -24.97 -13.83 -7.52
CA ALA A 96 -25.03 -14.92 -8.49
C ALA A 96 -26.46 -15.41 -8.63
N GLY A 97 -27.14 -15.01 -9.68
CA GLY A 97 -28.49 -15.39 -10.05
C GLY A 97 -28.62 -15.47 -11.56
N LEU A 98 -28.40 -16.67 -12.10
CA LEU A 98 -28.94 -17.22 -13.34
C LEU A 98 -29.56 -16.19 -14.33
N GLY A 99 -28.79 -15.83 -15.33
CA GLY A 99 -29.27 -15.10 -16.49
C GLY A 99 -28.12 -14.44 -17.21
N THR A 100 -27.65 -15.01 -18.32
CA THR A 100 -26.73 -14.38 -19.27
C THR A 100 -27.39 -13.16 -19.91
N LYS A 101 -27.53 -12.07 -19.16
CA LYS A 101 -27.66 -10.74 -19.75
C LYS A 101 -26.23 -10.28 -20.01
N ALA A 102 -25.90 -10.03 -21.27
CA ALA A 102 -24.68 -9.33 -21.65
C ALA A 102 -24.59 -8.09 -20.76
N MET A 103 -23.51 -7.97 -19.98
CA MET A 103 -23.26 -6.74 -19.23
C MET A 103 -23.21 -5.59 -20.24
N PRO A 104 -23.85 -4.44 -19.96
CA PRO A 104 -23.72 -3.27 -20.81
C PRO A 104 -22.22 -2.97 -20.98
N ALA A 105 -21.82 -2.57 -22.19
CA ALA A 105 -20.46 -2.16 -22.46
C ALA A 105 -20.06 -1.06 -21.46
N LEU A 106 -18.88 -1.16 -20.91
CA LEU A 106 -18.35 -0.11 -20.02
C LEU A 106 -18.22 1.19 -20.84
N PRO A 107 -18.44 2.35 -20.22
CA PRO A 107 -18.15 3.64 -20.83
C PRO A 107 -16.68 3.74 -21.28
N ASP A 108 -16.39 4.50 -22.33
CA ASP A 108 -15.04 4.63 -22.91
C ASP A 108 -13.98 5.13 -21.90
N HIS A 109 -14.42 5.86 -20.88
CA HIS A 109 -13.55 6.39 -19.80
C HIS A 109 -13.47 5.46 -18.58
N VAL A 110 -13.93 4.22 -18.66
CA VAL A 110 -13.83 3.21 -17.61
C VAL A 110 -13.13 1.98 -18.16
N VAL A 111 -12.06 1.56 -17.51
CA VAL A 111 -11.32 0.36 -17.88
C VAL A 111 -11.51 -0.74 -16.83
N GLU A 112 -11.65 -1.98 -17.27
CA GLU A 112 -11.59 -3.14 -16.40
C GLU A 112 -10.18 -3.69 -16.39
N VAL A 113 -9.59 -3.76 -15.20
CA VAL A 113 -8.25 -4.29 -14.95
C VAL A 113 -8.36 -5.67 -14.31
N PRO A 114 -7.88 -6.72 -14.96
CA PRO A 114 -7.71 -8.03 -14.33
C PRO A 114 -6.47 -7.99 -13.42
N VAL A 115 -6.68 -8.15 -12.13
CA VAL A 115 -5.62 -8.27 -11.12
C VAL A 115 -5.49 -9.75 -10.76
N PHE A 116 -4.40 -10.37 -11.14
CA PHE A 116 -4.08 -11.74 -10.79
C PHE A 116 -3.58 -11.81 -9.36
N TYR A 117 -4.29 -12.49 -8.48
CA TYR A 117 -3.94 -12.49 -7.07
C TYR A 117 -3.45 -13.84 -6.54
N GLY A 118 -2.51 -13.78 -5.59
CA GLY A 118 -2.27 -14.78 -4.58
C GLY A 118 -2.60 -14.22 -3.22
N THR A 119 -3.26 -14.99 -2.37
CA THR A 119 -3.58 -14.57 -1.02
C THR A 119 -3.50 -15.73 -0.03
N ASP A 120 -2.94 -15.46 1.15
CA ASP A 120 -2.92 -16.38 2.28
C ASP A 120 -3.95 -16.01 3.36
N ARG A 121 -4.96 -15.23 2.96
CA ARG A 121 -6.13 -14.91 3.78
C ARG A 121 -7.09 -16.09 3.84
N GLU A 122 -7.74 -16.28 4.98
CA GLU A 122 -8.89 -17.15 5.09
C GLU A 122 -10.02 -16.66 4.18
N ALA A 123 -10.66 -17.58 3.44
CA ALA A 123 -11.83 -17.27 2.66
C ALA A 123 -12.99 -16.85 3.58
N SER A 124 -13.79 -15.90 3.14
CA SER A 124 -14.94 -15.37 3.88
C SER A 124 -16.20 -15.52 3.04
N ASP A 125 -17.28 -15.95 3.65
CA ASP A 125 -18.61 -16.03 3.02
C ASP A 125 -19.26 -14.64 2.81
N GLY A 126 -18.60 -13.57 3.24
CA GLY A 126 -19.06 -12.18 3.11
C GLY A 126 -18.62 -11.49 1.82
N ASN A 127 -19.03 -10.24 1.69
CA ASN A 127 -18.72 -9.37 0.52
C ASN A 127 -17.22 -9.13 0.30
N ASP A 128 -16.38 -9.39 1.29
CA ASP A 128 -14.93 -9.17 1.22
C ASP A 128 -14.17 -10.35 0.59
N HIS A 129 -14.85 -11.45 0.21
CA HIS A 129 -14.27 -12.67 -0.35
C HIS A 129 -13.19 -13.32 0.52
N PHE A 130 -12.32 -12.53 1.13
CA PHE A 130 -11.24 -12.96 2.02
C PHE A 130 -11.17 -12.07 3.26
N GLY A 131 -11.05 -12.70 4.43
CA GLY A 131 -10.99 -12.03 5.74
C GLY A 131 -9.61 -11.51 6.11
N GLY A 132 -9.47 -11.07 7.37
CA GLY A 132 -8.19 -10.66 7.98
C GLY A 132 -7.48 -11.79 8.72
N ARG A 133 -7.98 -13.03 8.68
CA ARG A 133 -7.33 -14.19 9.31
C ARG A 133 -6.46 -14.95 8.32
N ARG A 134 -5.46 -15.65 8.85
CA ARG A 134 -4.54 -16.49 8.08
C ARG A 134 -5.27 -17.72 7.56
N GLY A 135 -5.16 -18.01 6.28
CA GLY A 135 -5.55 -19.27 5.67
C GLY A 135 -4.39 -20.26 5.66
N ASP A 136 -4.69 -21.54 5.60
CA ASP A 136 -3.67 -22.61 5.64
C ASP A 136 -2.82 -22.69 4.36
N VAL A 137 -3.34 -22.19 3.24
CA VAL A 137 -2.74 -22.27 1.92
C VAL A 137 -2.96 -20.99 1.12
N VAL A 138 -2.10 -20.78 0.12
CA VAL A 138 -2.29 -19.67 -0.82
C VAL A 138 -3.45 -19.98 -1.76
N SER A 139 -4.45 -19.11 -1.79
CA SER A 139 -5.52 -19.10 -2.78
C SER A 139 -5.12 -18.24 -3.98
N TYR A 140 -5.50 -18.67 -5.18
CA TYR A 140 -5.19 -18.01 -6.44
C TYR A 140 -6.45 -17.64 -7.20
N GLY A 141 -6.36 -16.59 -8.02
CA GLY A 141 -7.48 -16.20 -8.88
C GLY A 141 -7.25 -14.87 -9.58
N VAL A 142 -8.36 -14.36 -10.13
CA VAL A 142 -8.41 -13.05 -10.81
C VAL A 142 -9.48 -12.20 -10.15
N ALA A 143 -9.09 -11.00 -9.70
CA ALA A 143 -9.99 -9.96 -9.25
C ALA A 143 -10.17 -8.95 -10.39
N ARG A 144 -11.41 -8.71 -10.81
CA ARG A 144 -11.74 -7.72 -11.83
C ARG A 144 -12.10 -6.42 -11.17
N VAL A 145 -11.41 -5.36 -11.55
CA VAL A 145 -11.59 -4.04 -10.95
C VAL A 145 -11.85 -3.02 -12.06
N THR A 146 -12.95 -2.29 -11.95
CA THR A 146 -13.22 -1.15 -12.84
C THR A 146 -12.57 0.12 -12.29
N VAL A 147 -11.87 0.84 -13.16
CA VAL A 147 -11.14 2.06 -12.82
C VAL A 147 -11.56 3.16 -13.79
N PRO A 148 -12.14 4.28 -13.32
CA PRO A 148 -12.37 5.44 -14.16
C PRO A 148 -11.03 6.08 -14.54
N THR A 149 -10.86 6.42 -15.82
CA THR A 149 -9.66 7.06 -16.36
C THR A 149 -9.75 8.58 -16.36
N GLU A 150 -10.96 9.12 -16.17
CA GLU A 150 -11.29 10.54 -16.12
C GLU A 150 -12.04 10.88 -14.83
N GLY A 151 -12.07 12.15 -14.47
CA GLY A 151 -12.88 12.63 -13.34
C GLY A 151 -12.32 12.31 -11.94
N ARG A 152 -11.09 11.78 -11.84
CA ARG A 152 -10.36 11.57 -10.59
C ARG A 152 -8.92 12.07 -10.69
N ASP A 153 -8.30 12.34 -9.56
CA ASP A 153 -6.87 12.65 -9.50
C ASP A 153 -6.03 11.36 -9.64
N LEU A 154 -4.82 11.50 -10.21
CA LEU A 154 -3.85 10.41 -10.25
C LEU A 154 -3.52 9.98 -8.82
N GLY A 155 -3.52 8.67 -8.56
CA GLY A 155 -3.29 8.11 -7.22
C GLY A 155 -4.56 8.04 -6.36
N GLU A 156 -5.63 8.75 -6.70
CA GLU A 156 -6.85 8.72 -5.92
C GLU A 156 -7.58 7.38 -6.06
N LEU A 157 -7.82 6.72 -4.92
CA LEU A 157 -8.67 5.52 -4.83
C LEU A 157 -10.10 5.96 -4.49
N THR A 158 -10.84 6.37 -5.51
CA THR A 158 -12.21 6.88 -5.34
C THR A 158 -13.16 5.82 -4.80
N SER A 159 -14.01 6.23 -3.84
CA SER A 159 -15.06 5.42 -3.22
C SER A 159 -16.32 6.27 -3.05
N PRO A 160 -17.52 5.66 -3.01
CA PRO A 160 -18.73 6.38 -2.73
C PRO A 160 -18.62 7.20 -1.44
N LYS A 161 -19.04 8.46 -1.50
CA LYS A 161 -19.00 9.41 -0.37
C LYS A 161 -20.41 9.79 -0.01
N TRP A 162 -20.93 9.29 1.11
CA TRP A 162 -22.31 9.52 1.53
C TRP A 162 -22.65 11.03 1.69
N TRP A 163 -21.68 11.87 2.07
CA TRP A 163 -21.89 13.34 2.16
C TRP A 163 -22.00 14.03 0.79
N LYS A 164 -21.62 13.33 -0.29
CA LYS A 164 -21.91 13.72 -1.68
C LYS A 164 -23.19 13.06 -2.20
N LEU A 165 -24.00 12.46 -1.30
CA LEU A 165 -25.20 11.69 -1.61
C LEU A 165 -24.93 10.49 -2.56
N GLU A 166 -23.73 9.92 -2.48
CA GLU A 166 -23.31 8.75 -3.25
C GLU A 166 -23.62 7.50 -2.41
N PHE A 167 -24.80 6.95 -2.55
CA PHE A 167 -25.24 5.77 -1.79
C PHE A 167 -24.95 4.46 -2.50
N LYS A 168 -24.51 4.52 -3.78
CA LYS A 168 -24.15 3.34 -4.57
C LYS A 168 -22.79 3.55 -5.22
N ALA A 169 -22.06 2.44 -5.38
CA ALA A 169 -20.85 2.45 -6.19
C ALA A 169 -21.21 2.69 -7.65
N ASP A 170 -20.51 3.64 -8.27
CA ASP A 170 -20.68 4.05 -9.65
C ASP A 170 -19.35 3.82 -10.40
N PRO A 171 -19.29 2.91 -11.38
CA PRO A 171 -18.05 2.60 -12.11
C PRO A 171 -17.47 3.81 -12.86
N GLU A 172 -18.28 4.80 -13.20
CA GLU A 172 -17.82 6.03 -13.89
C GLU A 172 -17.05 6.97 -12.95
N ARG A 173 -17.20 6.78 -11.64
CA ARG A 173 -16.66 7.69 -10.61
C ARG A 173 -15.78 7.00 -9.57
N HIS A 174 -15.96 5.70 -9.40
CA HIS A 174 -15.31 4.96 -8.32
C HIS A 174 -14.50 3.78 -8.85
N VAL A 175 -13.39 3.50 -8.16
CA VAL A 175 -12.64 2.26 -8.37
C VAL A 175 -13.38 1.14 -7.65
N ILE A 176 -13.88 0.14 -8.40
CA ILE A 176 -14.77 -0.89 -7.85
C ILE A 176 -14.21 -2.28 -8.14
N LEU A 177 -14.17 -3.12 -7.12
CA LEU A 177 -13.97 -4.56 -7.26
C LEU A 177 -15.28 -5.18 -7.79
N SER A 178 -15.27 -5.59 -9.06
CA SER A 178 -16.46 -6.07 -9.76
C SER A 178 -16.70 -7.57 -9.57
N SER A 179 -15.63 -8.38 -9.58
CA SER A 179 -15.70 -9.82 -9.29
C SER A 179 -14.37 -10.35 -8.72
N VAL A 180 -14.46 -11.50 -8.06
CA VAL A 180 -13.31 -12.27 -7.60
C VAL A 180 -13.54 -13.72 -7.99
N ASP A 181 -12.74 -14.20 -8.93
CA ASP A 181 -12.84 -15.55 -9.49
C ASP A 181 -11.65 -16.37 -9.01
N GLY A 182 -11.90 -17.33 -8.12
CA GLY A 182 -10.89 -18.27 -7.62
C GLY A 182 -10.59 -19.37 -8.64
N CYS A 183 -9.33 -19.79 -8.71
CA CYS A 183 -8.91 -20.88 -9.57
C CYS A 183 -7.82 -21.75 -8.92
N SER A 184 -7.54 -22.90 -9.53
CA SER A 184 -6.38 -23.71 -9.12
C SER A 184 -5.08 -23.00 -9.48
N ARG A 185 -3.97 -23.34 -8.79
CA ARG A 185 -2.65 -22.81 -9.10
C ARG A 185 -2.25 -23.03 -10.58
N ALA A 186 -2.58 -24.20 -11.14
CA ALA A 186 -2.29 -24.49 -12.56
C ALA A 186 -3.16 -23.64 -13.50
N GLY A 187 -4.44 -23.43 -13.17
CA GLY A 187 -5.32 -22.51 -13.90
C GLY A 187 -4.83 -21.07 -13.86
N PHE A 188 -4.41 -20.60 -12.68
CA PHE A 188 -3.82 -19.26 -12.51
C PHE A 188 -2.61 -19.03 -13.45
N VAL A 189 -1.67 -20.01 -13.51
CA VAL A 189 -0.49 -19.91 -14.37
C VAL A 189 -0.91 -19.90 -15.85
N ALA A 190 -1.82 -20.79 -16.26
CA ALA A 190 -2.28 -20.88 -17.64
C ALA A 190 -3.01 -19.59 -18.09
N ASP A 191 -3.90 -19.04 -17.24
CA ASP A 191 -4.62 -17.80 -17.52
C ASP A 191 -3.66 -16.61 -17.62
N LEU A 192 -2.67 -16.55 -16.72
CA LEU A 192 -1.67 -15.49 -16.74
C LEU A 192 -0.80 -15.56 -17.99
N GLN A 193 -0.33 -16.75 -18.36
CA GLN A 193 0.42 -16.97 -19.62
C GLN A 193 -0.40 -16.54 -20.85
N SER A 194 -1.67 -16.93 -20.89
CA SER A 194 -2.57 -16.57 -22.00
C SER A 194 -2.76 -15.06 -22.14
N THR A 195 -2.94 -14.37 -21.00
CA THR A 195 -3.14 -12.92 -21.00
C THR A 195 -1.84 -12.15 -21.26
N LEU A 196 -0.69 -12.66 -20.82
CA LEU A 196 0.62 -12.08 -21.15
C LEU A 196 0.91 -12.12 -22.65
N ALA A 197 0.51 -13.19 -23.34
CA ALA A 197 0.70 -13.32 -24.80
C ALA A 197 -0.03 -12.21 -25.59
N THR A 198 -1.01 -11.53 -24.99
CA THR A 198 -1.79 -10.42 -25.60
C THR A 198 -1.49 -9.07 -24.98
N ALA A 199 -0.52 -8.98 -24.07
CA ALA A 199 -0.11 -7.71 -23.46
C ALA A 199 0.82 -6.94 -24.41
N ASP A 200 0.86 -5.62 -24.28
CA ASP A 200 1.78 -4.77 -25.05
C ASP A 200 3.23 -5.05 -24.67
N GLU A 201 3.49 -5.37 -23.39
CA GLU A 201 4.78 -5.87 -22.90
C GLU A 201 4.60 -7.15 -22.09
N ASN A 202 5.53 -8.10 -22.25
CA ASN A 202 5.52 -9.37 -21.53
C ASN A 202 6.14 -9.23 -20.14
N ASP A 203 5.60 -8.27 -19.36
CA ASP A 203 6.07 -7.88 -18.05
C ASP A 203 4.99 -8.06 -16.98
N LEU A 204 5.44 -8.28 -15.75
CA LEU A 204 4.59 -8.40 -14.57
C LEU A 204 4.89 -7.27 -13.59
N LEU A 205 3.84 -6.65 -13.03
CA LEU A 205 3.93 -5.76 -11.88
C LEU A 205 3.26 -6.43 -10.68
N LEU A 206 4.05 -6.85 -9.71
CA LEU A 206 3.57 -7.38 -8.44
C LEU A 206 3.46 -6.27 -7.40
N PHE A 207 2.25 -6.05 -6.91
CA PHE A 207 1.98 -5.15 -5.79
C PHE A 207 1.82 -5.93 -4.47
N VAL A 208 2.40 -5.40 -3.39
CA VAL A 208 2.26 -5.93 -2.02
C VAL A 208 1.84 -4.80 -1.09
N HIS A 209 0.68 -4.93 -0.48
CA HIS A 209 0.10 -3.89 0.36
C HIS A 209 0.73 -3.80 1.76
N GLY A 210 0.49 -2.69 2.43
CA GLY A 210 0.88 -2.43 3.82
C GLY A 210 -0.07 -3.02 4.86
N TYR A 211 0.07 -2.60 6.12
CA TYR A 211 -0.84 -2.98 7.19
C TYR A 211 -2.21 -2.30 7.07
N ASN A 212 -3.20 -2.80 7.81
CA ASN A 212 -4.56 -2.25 7.89
C ASN A 212 -5.27 -2.15 6.52
N VAL A 213 -5.10 -3.16 5.68
CA VAL A 213 -5.66 -3.19 4.31
C VAL A 213 -6.52 -4.45 4.14
N THR A 214 -7.74 -4.29 3.64
CA THR A 214 -8.61 -5.42 3.23
C THR A 214 -8.14 -6.02 1.91
N PHE A 215 -8.61 -7.23 1.57
CA PHE A 215 -8.38 -7.81 0.24
C PHE A 215 -8.95 -6.90 -0.86
N THR A 216 -10.17 -6.42 -0.67
CA THR A 216 -10.85 -5.51 -1.59
C THR A 216 -10.05 -4.24 -1.85
N ASP A 217 -9.54 -3.58 -0.80
CA ASP A 217 -8.75 -2.37 -0.97
C ASP A 217 -7.39 -2.64 -1.62
N ALA A 218 -6.76 -3.78 -1.32
CA ALA A 218 -5.52 -4.20 -1.98
C ALA A 218 -5.73 -4.42 -3.49
N ALA A 219 -6.81 -5.10 -3.89
CA ALA A 219 -7.13 -5.35 -5.30
C ALA A 219 -7.44 -4.05 -6.05
N ARG A 220 -8.24 -3.17 -5.45
CA ARG A 220 -8.56 -1.84 -5.98
C ARG A 220 -7.30 -0.99 -6.16
N ARG A 221 -6.39 -1.01 -5.17
CA ARG A 221 -5.12 -0.27 -5.24
C ARG A 221 -4.20 -0.83 -6.33
N ALA A 222 -4.09 -2.14 -6.46
CA ALA A 222 -3.29 -2.77 -7.51
C ALA A 222 -3.77 -2.37 -8.92
N ALA A 223 -5.09 -2.38 -9.14
CA ALA A 223 -5.69 -1.97 -10.41
C ALA A 223 -5.50 -0.46 -10.68
N GLN A 224 -5.75 0.37 -9.67
CA GLN A 224 -5.55 1.82 -9.76
C GLN A 224 -4.10 2.16 -10.13
N LEU A 225 -3.11 1.52 -9.47
CA LEU A 225 -1.70 1.70 -9.78
C LEU A 225 -1.39 1.30 -11.23
N ALA A 226 -1.91 0.18 -11.72
CA ALA A 226 -1.69 -0.26 -13.10
C ALA A 226 -2.16 0.80 -14.12
N VAL A 227 -3.34 1.39 -13.89
CA VAL A 227 -3.91 2.43 -14.77
C VAL A 227 -3.11 3.73 -14.67
N ASP A 228 -2.82 4.21 -13.45
CA ASP A 228 -2.16 5.50 -13.25
C ASP A 228 -0.70 5.49 -13.68
N LEU A 229 -0.02 4.36 -13.51
CA LEU A 229 1.34 4.14 -14.02
C LEU A 229 1.39 3.83 -15.50
N LYS A 230 0.22 3.66 -16.16
CA LYS A 230 0.11 3.24 -17.56
C LYS A 230 0.95 1.99 -17.83
N PHE A 231 0.89 1.03 -16.89
CA PHE A 231 1.68 -0.18 -16.99
C PHE A 231 1.20 -1.05 -18.16
N ARG A 232 2.11 -1.46 -19.02
CA ARG A 232 1.79 -2.14 -20.29
C ARG A 232 1.77 -3.68 -20.21
N GLY A 233 2.16 -4.24 -19.06
CA GLY A 233 2.14 -5.68 -18.77
C GLY A 233 0.89 -6.13 -18.04
N ARG A 234 1.03 -7.14 -17.17
CA ARG A 234 -0.05 -7.68 -16.34
C ARG A 234 0.21 -7.44 -14.85
N THR A 235 -0.87 -7.21 -14.10
CA THR A 235 -0.80 -6.85 -12.70
C THR A 235 -1.03 -8.06 -11.82
N LEU A 236 -0.10 -8.28 -10.90
CA LEU A 236 -0.17 -9.25 -9.82
C LEU A 236 -0.41 -8.54 -8.48
N LEU A 237 -1.13 -9.21 -7.61
CA LEU A 237 -1.31 -8.81 -6.21
C LEU A 237 -0.93 -9.99 -5.31
N PHE A 238 -0.10 -9.76 -4.31
CA PHE A 238 -0.04 -10.64 -3.15
C PHE A 238 -0.74 -9.95 -1.98
N SER A 239 -1.88 -10.51 -1.55
CA SER A 239 -2.65 -9.97 -0.44
C SER A 239 -2.49 -10.85 0.79
N TRP A 240 -1.59 -10.42 1.70
CA TRP A 240 -1.39 -11.10 2.98
C TRP A 240 -2.50 -10.77 3.98
N ALA A 241 -2.68 -11.60 5.01
CA ALA A 241 -3.81 -11.56 5.93
C ALA A 241 -3.75 -10.43 6.96
N SER A 242 -3.63 -9.17 6.50
CA SER A 242 -3.78 -7.99 7.36
C SER A 242 -5.17 -7.95 7.97
N ALA A 243 -5.25 -7.67 9.26
CA ALA A 243 -6.48 -7.66 10.03
C ALA A 243 -7.45 -6.53 9.65
N ALA A 244 -6.97 -5.56 8.86
CA ALA A 244 -7.72 -4.35 8.48
C ALA A 244 -8.31 -3.61 9.70
N ASP A 245 -7.58 -3.65 10.82
CA ASP A 245 -7.87 -2.90 12.04
C ASP A 245 -6.60 -2.22 12.52
N PRO A 246 -6.58 -0.88 12.58
CA PRO A 246 -5.41 -0.12 12.99
C PRO A 246 -4.92 -0.42 14.41
N LYS A 247 -5.76 -1.00 15.25
CA LYS A 247 -5.38 -1.41 16.62
C LYS A 247 -4.57 -2.71 16.64
N LEU A 248 -4.59 -3.46 15.55
CA LEU A 248 -3.96 -4.76 15.44
C LEU A 248 -2.61 -4.71 14.70
N TYR A 249 -1.89 -3.58 14.83
CA TYR A 249 -0.58 -3.40 14.19
C TYR A 249 0.39 -4.55 14.50
N THR A 250 0.52 -4.95 15.77
CA THR A 250 1.42 -6.03 16.19
C THR A 250 0.94 -7.41 15.73
N VAL A 251 -0.37 -7.59 15.52
CA VAL A 251 -0.93 -8.80 14.92
C VAL A 251 -0.57 -8.86 13.43
N ASP A 252 -0.70 -7.73 12.74
CA ASP A 252 -0.30 -7.61 11.34
C ASP A 252 1.21 -7.84 11.17
N GLU A 253 2.03 -7.32 12.09
CA GLU A 253 3.47 -7.56 12.13
C GLU A 253 3.81 -9.06 12.20
N ALA A 254 3.21 -9.78 13.16
CA ALA A 254 3.38 -11.22 13.26
C ALA A 254 2.80 -11.98 12.05
N THR A 255 1.78 -11.42 11.40
CA THR A 255 1.14 -12.03 10.25
C THR A 255 1.97 -11.89 8.99
N ILE A 256 2.55 -10.71 8.72
CA ILE A 256 3.42 -10.54 7.54
C ILE A 256 4.68 -11.40 7.66
N ASP A 257 5.24 -11.56 8.87
CA ASP A 257 6.38 -12.44 9.10
C ASP A 257 6.01 -13.92 8.82
N TRP A 258 4.79 -14.32 9.21
CA TRP A 258 4.27 -15.66 8.87
C TRP A 258 4.04 -15.81 7.36
N SER A 259 3.58 -14.77 6.67
CA SER A 259 3.31 -14.76 5.22
C SER A 259 4.58 -14.81 4.36
N GLU A 260 5.77 -14.60 4.91
CA GLU A 260 7.04 -14.51 4.15
C GLU A 260 7.25 -15.69 3.19
N HIS A 261 7.01 -16.92 3.66
CA HIS A 261 7.23 -18.12 2.85
C HIS A 261 6.20 -18.26 1.71
N HIS A 262 4.96 -17.86 1.95
CA HIS A 262 3.90 -17.83 0.92
C HIS A 262 4.22 -16.77 -0.15
N PHE A 263 4.61 -15.59 0.29
CA PHE A 263 5.02 -14.52 -0.62
C PHE A 263 6.22 -14.92 -1.46
N ARG A 264 7.25 -15.49 -0.85
CA ARG A 264 8.44 -15.99 -1.56
C ARG A 264 8.07 -17.04 -2.63
N ALA A 265 7.20 -17.98 -2.27
CA ALA A 265 6.72 -18.99 -3.23
C ALA A 265 5.94 -18.35 -4.39
N PHE A 266 5.16 -17.31 -4.12
CA PHE A 266 4.42 -16.56 -5.14
C PHE A 266 5.36 -15.77 -6.07
N VAL A 267 6.39 -15.10 -5.54
CA VAL A 267 7.43 -14.44 -6.33
C VAL A 267 8.17 -15.45 -7.19
N GLN A 268 8.53 -16.61 -6.63
CA GLN A 268 9.21 -17.67 -7.39
C GLN A 268 8.35 -18.20 -8.53
N LEU A 269 7.04 -18.43 -8.29
CA LEU A 269 6.08 -18.78 -9.34
C LEU A 269 6.06 -17.71 -10.44
N ALA A 270 5.97 -16.43 -10.07
CA ALA A 270 5.96 -15.32 -11.02
C ALA A 270 7.24 -15.29 -11.89
N LEU A 271 8.39 -15.57 -11.29
CA LEU A 271 9.68 -15.61 -11.99
C LEU A 271 9.83 -16.83 -12.92
N THR A 272 9.35 -18.02 -12.51
CA THR A 272 9.75 -19.28 -13.17
C THR A 272 8.67 -19.94 -14.02
N GLU A 273 7.39 -19.62 -13.82
CA GLU A 273 6.29 -20.42 -14.40
C GLU A 273 5.39 -19.61 -15.34
N THR A 274 5.45 -18.28 -15.29
CA THR A 274 4.50 -17.44 -16.03
C THR A 274 4.88 -17.18 -17.48
N GLY A 275 6.13 -17.40 -17.83
CA GLY A 275 6.66 -17.05 -19.15
C GLY A 275 6.88 -15.55 -19.37
N ALA A 276 6.74 -14.73 -18.31
CA ALA A 276 7.04 -13.32 -18.38
C ALA A 276 8.52 -13.06 -18.68
N SER A 277 8.82 -11.94 -19.32
CA SER A 277 10.20 -11.50 -19.55
C SER A 277 10.79 -10.82 -18.32
N ARG A 278 9.98 -10.03 -17.62
CA ARG A 278 10.40 -9.22 -16.47
C ARG A 278 9.35 -9.24 -15.36
N LEU A 279 9.84 -9.26 -14.13
CA LEU A 279 9.02 -9.05 -12.94
C LEU A 279 9.45 -7.72 -12.28
N HIS A 280 8.51 -6.83 -12.09
CA HIS A 280 8.65 -5.64 -11.27
C HIS A 280 7.90 -5.87 -9.96
N VAL A 281 8.47 -5.44 -8.84
CA VAL A 281 7.82 -5.57 -7.52
C VAL A 281 7.73 -4.20 -6.86
N LEU A 282 6.52 -3.83 -6.43
CA LEU A 282 6.25 -2.65 -5.62
C LEU A 282 5.64 -3.08 -4.31
N ALA A 283 6.38 -2.93 -3.21
CA ALA A 283 5.88 -3.18 -1.87
C ALA A 283 5.71 -1.88 -1.09
N HIS A 284 4.62 -1.81 -0.32
CA HIS A 284 4.30 -0.64 0.48
C HIS A 284 4.36 -0.94 1.97
N SER A 285 4.94 -0.02 2.75
CA SER A 285 4.95 -0.04 4.22
C SER A 285 5.39 -1.40 4.79
N MET A 286 4.56 -2.05 5.62
CA MET A 286 4.83 -3.35 6.23
C MET A 286 5.01 -4.49 5.19
N GLY A 287 4.41 -4.39 4.00
CA GLY A 287 4.61 -5.36 2.91
C GLY A 287 6.07 -5.52 2.46
N ASN A 288 6.89 -4.51 2.71
CA ASN A 288 8.32 -4.58 2.44
C ASN A 288 9.07 -5.61 3.31
N ARG A 289 8.52 -5.99 4.48
CA ARG A 289 9.13 -7.04 5.33
C ARG A 289 9.18 -8.37 4.58
N ALA A 290 8.05 -8.78 3.98
CA ALA A 290 8.02 -9.99 3.15
C ALA A 290 8.92 -9.87 1.91
N LEU A 291 8.98 -8.68 1.28
CA LEU A 291 9.81 -8.45 0.10
C LEU A 291 11.29 -8.61 0.40
N VAL A 292 11.82 -7.98 1.45
CA VAL A 292 13.25 -8.09 1.78
C VAL A 292 13.63 -9.53 2.13
N ARG A 293 12.74 -10.26 2.82
CA ARG A 293 12.95 -11.68 3.12
C ARG A 293 12.92 -12.57 1.87
N ALA A 294 12.01 -12.30 0.95
CA ALA A 294 12.00 -13.01 -0.32
C ALA A 294 13.32 -12.77 -1.11
N LEU A 295 13.79 -11.53 -1.17
CA LEU A 295 15.05 -11.17 -1.81
C LEU A 295 16.27 -11.82 -1.13
N GLU A 296 16.24 -12.02 0.19
CA GLU A 296 17.30 -12.73 0.92
C GLU A 296 17.44 -14.19 0.45
N HIS A 297 16.34 -14.83 0.07
CA HIS A 297 16.30 -16.26 -0.23
C HIS A 297 16.19 -16.61 -1.73
N ILE A 298 15.83 -15.66 -2.59
CA ILE A 298 15.74 -15.89 -4.03
C ILE A 298 17.11 -15.61 -4.66
N ASP A 299 17.77 -16.68 -5.13
CA ASP A 299 18.96 -16.55 -5.94
C ASP A 299 18.57 -16.44 -7.42
N THR A 300 18.52 -15.19 -7.91
CA THR A 300 18.16 -14.92 -9.32
C THR A 300 19.18 -15.47 -10.32
N GLY A 301 20.43 -15.65 -9.89
CA GLY A 301 21.47 -16.26 -10.73
C GLY A 301 21.33 -17.78 -10.92
N ALA A 302 20.60 -18.45 -10.00
CA ALA A 302 20.34 -19.88 -10.05
C ALA A 302 18.98 -20.25 -10.66
N LEU A 303 18.18 -19.28 -11.14
CA LEU A 303 16.89 -19.54 -11.76
C LEU A 303 17.02 -20.35 -13.06
N PRO A 304 16.02 -21.20 -13.39
CA PRO A 304 15.99 -21.93 -14.66
C PRO A 304 16.08 -21.00 -15.87
N ARG A 305 16.63 -21.51 -16.97
CA ARG A 305 16.65 -20.75 -18.24
C ARG A 305 15.23 -20.44 -18.70
N GLY A 306 15.02 -19.22 -19.14
CA GLY A 306 13.68 -18.72 -19.55
C GLY A 306 12.83 -18.19 -18.41
N SER A 307 13.36 -18.12 -17.18
CA SER A 307 12.74 -17.38 -16.08
C SER A 307 12.73 -15.88 -16.37
N ALA A 308 11.76 -15.17 -15.82
CA ALA A 308 11.73 -13.71 -15.85
C ALA A 308 12.92 -13.12 -15.09
N SER A 309 13.46 -12.00 -15.57
CA SER A 309 14.40 -11.20 -14.77
C SER A 309 13.63 -10.44 -13.67
N LEU A 310 14.21 -10.35 -12.49
CA LEU A 310 13.74 -9.41 -11.46
C LEU A 310 14.27 -8.02 -11.82
N CYS A 311 13.40 -7.17 -12.36
CA CYS A 311 13.81 -5.93 -13.00
C CYS A 311 13.80 -4.74 -12.04
N GLN A 312 12.65 -4.21 -11.68
CA GLN A 312 12.54 -3.08 -10.75
C GLN A 312 11.98 -3.55 -9.41
N VAL A 313 12.69 -3.29 -8.33
CA VAL A 313 12.24 -3.54 -6.95
C VAL A 313 12.07 -2.20 -6.27
N ILE A 314 10.83 -1.88 -5.92
CA ILE A 314 10.45 -0.58 -5.35
C ILE A 314 10.00 -0.78 -3.90
N PHE A 315 10.79 -0.21 -2.99
CA PHE A 315 10.50 -0.15 -1.56
C PHE A 315 9.83 1.18 -1.26
N ALA A 316 8.51 1.18 -1.14
CA ALA A 316 7.74 2.39 -0.89
C ALA A 316 7.45 2.54 0.60
N ALA A 317 7.99 3.58 1.22
CA ALA A 317 7.84 3.89 2.65
C ALA A 317 8.03 2.63 3.54
N PRO A 318 9.15 1.89 3.44
CA PRO A 318 9.29 0.59 4.09
C PRO A 318 9.29 0.69 5.61
N ASP A 319 8.35 -0.03 6.23
CA ASP A 319 8.26 -0.19 7.67
C ASP A 319 9.15 -1.34 8.18
N ILE A 320 10.44 -1.13 8.03
CA ILE A 320 11.50 -2.05 8.44
C ILE A 320 12.52 -1.24 9.25
N ASP A 321 13.12 -1.85 10.27
CA ASP A 321 14.25 -1.25 10.97
C ASP A 321 15.35 -0.81 9.99
N ALA A 322 15.81 0.43 10.10
CA ALA A 322 16.74 1.03 9.15
C ALA A 322 18.11 0.32 9.14
N ALA A 323 18.58 -0.14 10.31
CA ALA A 323 19.84 -0.89 10.39
C ALA A 323 19.69 -2.27 9.75
N LYS A 324 18.59 -2.98 10.05
CA LYS A 324 18.27 -4.26 9.42
C LYS A 324 18.14 -4.14 7.91
N PHE A 325 17.51 -3.09 7.39
CA PHE A 325 17.41 -2.85 5.94
C PHE A 325 18.79 -2.65 5.32
N LYS A 326 19.69 -1.88 5.97
CA LYS A 326 21.07 -1.67 5.49
C LYS A 326 21.85 -2.99 5.42
N ASP A 327 21.72 -3.84 6.41
CA ASP A 327 22.40 -5.16 6.43
C ASP A 327 21.89 -6.06 5.31
N LEU A 328 20.55 -6.05 5.05
CA LEU A 328 19.95 -6.86 4.00
C LEU A 328 20.17 -6.29 2.59
N ALA A 329 20.36 -4.97 2.45
CA ALA A 329 20.59 -4.33 1.15
C ALA A 329 21.83 -4.90 0.42
N ALA A 330 22.85 -5.28 1.16
CA ALA A 330 24.04 -5.95 0.59
C ALA A 330 23.69 -7.27 -0.13
N LEU A 331 22.59 -7.93 0.29
CA LEU A 331 22.13 -9.18 -0.33
C LEU A 331 21.28 -8.94 -1.58
N PHE A 332 20.73 -7.74 -1.76
CA PHE A 332 19.89 -7.41 -2.92
C PHE A 332 20.75 -7.04 -4.15
N HIS A 333 21.99 -6.62 -3.89
CA HIS A 333 22.89 -6.19 -4.95
C HIS A 333 23.09 -7.31 -5.99
N GLY A 334 22.77 -7.00 -7.24
CA GLY A 334 22.86 -7.96 -8.36
C GLY A 334 21.71 -8.99 -8.44
N ARG A 335 20.73 -8.97 -7.52
CA ARG A 335 19.55 -9.85 -7.63
C ARG A 335 18.42 -9.23 -8.46
N ALA A 336 18.36 -7.92 -8.53
CA ALA A 336 17.46 -7.17 -9.39
C ALA A 336 18.27 -6.22 -10.27
N ASP A 337 17.71 -5.83 -11.42
CA ASP A 337 18.36 -4.84 -12.29
C ASP A 337 18.48 -3.50 -11.57
N ARG A 338 17.48 -3.15 -10.74
CA ARG A 338 17.46 -1.93 -9.94
C ARG A 338 16.60 -2.06 -8.69
N CYS A 339 17.09 -1.50 -7.57
CA CYS A 339 16.38 -1.32 -6.33
C CYS A 339 16.18 0.17 -6.06
N THR A 340 14.94 0.63 -5.80
CA THR A 340 14.64 2.03 -5.48
C THR A 340 13.89 2.10 -4.15
N LEU A 341 14.37 2.95 -3.24
CA LEU A 341 13.76 3.21 -1.94
C LEU A 341 13.15 4.61 -1.95
N TYR A 342 11.84 4.73 -1.70
CA TYR A 342 11.17 5.99 -1.44
C TYR A 342 10.97 6.18 0.05
N ALA A 343 11.56 7.23 0.61
CA ALA A 343 11.49 7.59 2.02
C ALA A 343 10.88 8.99 2.19
N SER A 344 10.18 9.23 3.31
CA SER A 344 9.56 10.52 3.59
C SER A 344 9.62 10.87 5.07
N SER A 345 9.88 12.13 5.39
CA SER A 345 9.76 12.68 6.74
C SER A 345 8.30 12.95 7.15
N GLY A 346 7.40 13.02 6.18
CA GLY A 346 5.98 13.29 6.40
C GLY A 346 5.14 12.06 6.72
N ASP A 347 5.71 10.85 6.75
CA ASP A 347 4.96 9.61 6.97
C ASP A 347 4.66 9.41 8.47
N VAL A 348 3.40 9.69 8.84
CA VAL A 348 2.91 9.57 10.22
C VAL A 348 2.87 8.12 10.68
N ALA A 349 2.58 7.16 9.79
CA ALA A 349 2.52 5.75 10.15
C ALA A 349 3.90 5.19 10.48
N LEU A 350 4.94 5.60 9.75
CA LEU A 350 6.32 5.22 10.06
C LEU A 350 6.82 5.84 11.37
N LYS A 351 6.44 7.09 11.65
CA LYS A 351 6.74 7.71 12.95
C LYS A 351 6.07 6.96 14.11
N ALA A 352 4.83 6.50 13.94
CA ALA A 352 4.17 5.65 14.92
C ALA A 352 4.87 4.29 15.07
N SER A 353 5.26 3.66 13.99
CA SER A 353 6.04 2.42 14.01
C SER A 353 7.36 2.60 14.76
N LYS A 354 8.07 3.70 14.54
CA LYS A 354 9.29 4.05 15.28
C LYS A 354 9.05 4.18 16.79
N LEU A 355 7.93 4.79 17.21
CA LEU A 355 7.56 4.89 18.61
C LEU A 355 7.31 3.51 19.25
N ILE A 356 6.75 2.56 18.51
CA ILE A 356 6.54 1.19 19.01
C ILE A 356 7.86 0.44 19.17
N HIS A 357 8.77 0.58 18.21
CA HIS A 357 9.98 -0.23 18.12
C HIS A 357 11.22 0.44 18.73
N GLY A 358 11.19 1.76 18.92
CA GLY A 358 12.32 2.53 19.46
C GLY A 358 13.47 2.76 18.46
N TYR A 359 13.33 2.39 17.20
CA TYR A 359 14.36 2.50 16.16
C TYR A 359 13.82 3.11 14.88
N ALA A 360 14.67 3.86 14.15
CA ALA A 360 14.36 4.48 12.88
C ALA A 360 13.89 3.43 11.86
N ARG A 361 12.91 3.81 11.04
CA ARG A 361 12.40 2.96 9.96
C ARG A 361 13.08 3.34 8.64
N ALA A 362 13.26 2.35 7.76
CA ALA A 362 13.95 2.57 6.48
C ALA A 362 13.21 3.54 5.53
N GLY A 363 11.90 3.66 5.70
CA GLY A 363 11.08 4.63 4.95
C GLY A 363 11.06 6.04 5.52
N GLU A 364 11.75 6.31 6.65
CA GLU A 364 11.90 7.67 7.18
C GLU A 364 13.02 8.40 6.45
N ALA A 365 12.76 9.68 6.11
CA ALA A 365 13.78 10.62 5.64
C ALA A 365 14.38 11.42 6.81
N GLU A 366 15.07 12.50 6.53
CA GLU A 366 15.84 13.36 7.45
C GLU A 366 17.13 12.66 7.93
N ASP A 367 17.47 12.75 9.20
CA ASP A 367 18.72 12.21 9.78
C ASP A 367 18.83 10.68 9.66
N SER A 368 17.70 10.00 9.48
CA SER A 368 17.61 8.54 9.36
C SER A 368 17.63 8.03 7.93
N LEU A 369 17.73 8.90 6.91
CA LEU A 369 17.68 8.51 5.50
C LEU A 369 18.67 7.37 5.20
N VAL A 370 18.15 6.25 4.73
CA VAL A 370 18.95 5.08 4.40
C VAL A 370 19.62 5.29 3.04
N ILE A 371 20.95 5.37 3.03
CA ILE A 371 21.76 5.43 1.82
C ILE A 371 22.70 4.24 1.86
N VAL A 372 22.53 3.32 0.91
CA VAL A 372 23.31 2.08 0.81
C VAL A 372 23.64 1.79 -0.65
N ASP A 373 24.75 1.11 -0.89
CA ASP A 373 25.15 0.71 -2.24
C ASP A 373 24.13 -0.27 -2.86
N GLY A 374 23.88 -0.11 -4.14
CA GLY A 374 22.89 -0.92 -4.87
C GLY A 374 21.43 -0.54 -4.68
N VAL A 375 21.13 0.54 -3.94
CA VAL A 375 19.76 1.08 -3.75
C VAL A 375 19.72 2.56 -4.07
N ASP A 376 18.90 2.93 -5.04
CA ASP A 376 18.63 4.34 -5.35
C ASP A 376 17.65 4.91 -4.32
N THR A 377 18.14 5.66 -3.35
CA THR A 377 17.27 6.29 -2.34
C THR A 377 16.71 7.60 -2.85
N VAL A 378 15.39 7.76 -2.78
CA VAL A 378 14.64 8.95 -3.15
C VAL A 378 13.99 9.54 -1.91
N ASP A 379 14.39 10.75 -1.53
CA ASP A 379 13.70 11.54 -0.51
C ASP A 379 12.44 12.18 -1.11
N ALA A 380 11.30 11.64 -0.70
CA ALA A 380 9.96 12.06 -1.10
C ALA A 380 9.29 13.00 -0.08
N SER A 381 10.04 13.57 0.89
CA SER A 381 9.48 14.43 1.95
C SER A 381 8.79 15.68 1.44
N ARG A 382 9.15 16.13 0.24
CA ARG A 382 8.57 17.32 -0.40
C ARG A 382 7.35 17.05 -1.27
N VAL A 383 7.02 15.80 -1.48
CA VAL A 383 5.85 15.37 -2.24
C VAL A 383 4.98 14.51 -1.35
N ASP A 384 3.69 14.48 -1.62
CA ASP A 384 2.78 13.67 -0.84
C ASP A 384 3.04 12.19 -1.08
N THR A 385 3.33 11.46 -0.01
CA THR A 385 3.56 10.01 -0.03
C THR A 385 2.29 9.21 0.22
N SER A 386 1.14 9.86 0.40
CA SER A 386 -0.17 9.23 0.66
C SER A 386 -0.64 8.32 -0.48
N LEU A 387 -0.07 8.47 -1.66
CA LEU A 387 -0.33 7.68 -2.86
C LEU A 387 -0.19 6.18 -2.71
N LEU A 388 0.69 5.73 -1.86
CA LEU A 388 1.01 4.32 -1.74
C LEU A 388 0.23 3.63 -0.62
N GLY A 389 -0.56 4.34 0.13
CA GLY A 389 -1.26 3.71 1.21
C GLY A 389 -2.45 4.40 1.84
N LEU A 390 -2.54 5.69 2.01
CA LEU A 390 -3.65 6.31 2.72
C LEU A 390 -3.76 7.81 2.44
N ARG A 391 -4.64 8.17 1.48
CA ARG A 391 -5.47 9.39 1.36
C ARG A 391 -4.84 10.78 1.31
N HIS A 392 -5.22 11.42 0.20
CA HIS A 392 -5.54 12.83 -0.03
C HIS A 392 -4.68 13.91 0.61
N SER A 393 -3.86 14.55 -0.19
CA SER A 393 -3.77 16.00 -0.14
C SER A 393 -3.25 16.60 -1.44
N TYR A 394 -3.93 17.60 -1.83
CA TYR A 394 -3.70 18.79 -2.63
C TYR A 394 -2.68 18.81 -3.78
N PHE A 395 -3.27 19.05 -4.96
CA PHE A 395 -2.71 19.69 -6.16
C PHE A 395 -1.18 19.62 -6.41
N GLY A 396 -0.77 18.74 -7.30
CA GLY A 396 0.51 18.83 -8.01
C GLY A 396 1.62 17.87 -7.57
N SER A 397 1.68 17.45 -6.31
CA SER A 397 2.77 16.63 -5.79
C SER A 397 2.59 15.12 -6.04
N GLU A 398 1.37 14.65 -6.06
CA GLU A 398 1.05 13.23 -6.30
C GLU A 398 1.50 12.76 -7.68
N ARG A 399 1.37 13.62 -8.68
CA ARG A 399 1.83 13.33 -10.04
C ARG A 399 3.31 13.01 -10.11
N SER A 400 4.13 13.63 -9.26
CA SER A 400 5.58 13.46 -9.30
C SER A 400 6.02 12.05 -8.92
N ILE A 401 5.46 11.44 -7.84
CA ILE A 401 5.85 10.08 -7.44
C ILE A 401 5.38 9.05 -8.46
N LEU A 402 4.12 9.13 -8.91
CA LEU A 402 3.62 8.20 -9.92
C LEU A 402 4.34 8.36 -11.26
N SER A 403 4.65 9.61 -11.65
CA SER A 403 5.44 9.89 -12.85
C SER A 403 6.84 9.26 -12.76
N ASP A 404 7.48 9.38 -11.60
CA ASP A 404 8.79 8.82 -11.35
C ASP A 404 8.76 7.26 -11.36
N ILE A 405 7.77 6.66 -10.70
CA ILE A 405 7.57 5.19 -10.73
C ILE A 405 7.22 4.72 -12.14
N ALA A 406 6.40 5.45 -12.90
CA ALA A 406 6.08 5.12 -14.28
C ALA A 406 7.33 5.11 -15.17
N ALA A 407 8.21 6.12 -14.99
CA ALA A 407 9.49 6.16 -15.70
C ALA A 407 10.43 5.00 -15.34
N LEU A 408 10.38 4.53 -14.07
CA LEU A 408 11.09 3.33 -13.63
C LEU A 408 10.54 2.07 -14.30
N LEU A 409 9.23 1.88 -14.29
CA LEU A 409 8.60 0.63 -14.73
C LEU A 409 8.58 0.52 -16.26
N ASN A 410 8.11 1.57 -16.96
CA ASN A 410 7.90 1.53 -18.39
C ASN A 410 9.18 1.82 -19.20
N ASP A 411 9.99 2.78 -18.74
CA ASP A 411 11.17 3.25 -19.48
C ASP A 411 12.48 2.76 -18.87
N ARG A 412 12.46 2.19 -17.67
CA ARG A 412 13.63 1.71 -16.91
C ARG A 412 14.72 2.77 -16.73
N LYS A 413 14.29 4.04 -16.62
CA LYS A 413 15.18 5.18 -16.52
C LYS A 413 16.00 5.15 -15.24
N GLU A 414 17.29 5.39 -15.39
CA GLU A 414 18.17 5.68 -14.26
C GLU A 414 17.74 6.98 -13.56
N PRO A 415 18.00 7.12 -12.24
CA PRO A 415 17.60 8.32 -11.50
C PRO A 415 18.06 9.63 -12.11
N SER A 416 19.28 9.64 -12.72
CA SER A 416 19.86 10.80 -13.41
C SER A 416 19.06 11.24 -14.64
N LEU A 417 18.27 10.33 -15.23
CA LEU A 417 17.44 10.56 -16.43
C LEU A 417 15.97 10.79 -16.10
N ARG A 418 15.58 10.69 -14.83
CA ARG A 418 14.22 10.94 -14.38
C ARG A 418 14.00 12.45 -14.16
N PHE A 419 12.96 12.99 -14.76
CA PHE A 419 12.76 14.43 -14.83
C PHE A 419 12.52 15.08 -13.45
N ASP A 420 11.75 14.40 -12.60
CA ASP A 420 11.24 14.98 -11.35
C ASP A 420 12.26 14.95 -10.21
N VAL A 421 13.34 14.19 -10.33
CA VAL A 421 14.34 14.03 -9.27
C VAL A 421 15.69 14.66 -9.64
N LYS A 422 16.45 15.05 -8.63
CA LYS A 422 17.82 15.58 -8.74
C LYS A 422 18.74 14.88 -7.74
N ALA A 423 20.00 14.72 -8.10
CA ALA A 423 21.02 14.23 -7.18
C ALA A 423 21.27 15.23 -6.05
N VAL A 424 21.41 14.71 -4.83
CA VAL A 424 21.80 15.45 -3.63
C VAL A 424 23.00 14.78 -3.01
N GLY A 425 24.03 15.55 -2.65
CA GLY A 425 25.30 15.03 -2.13
C GLY A 425 26.16 14.40 -3.23
N ALA A 426 27.15 13.64 -2.81
CA ALA A 426 28.08 12.92 -3.67
C ALA A 426 28.34 11.50 -3.13
N PRO A 427 28.74 10.53 -3.98
CA PRO A 427 29.10 9.21 -3.50
C PRO A 427 30.14 9.24 -2.36
N PRO A 428 30.04 8.38 -1.33
CA PRO A 428 29.07 7.29 -1.18
C PRO A 428 27.74 7.69 -0.47
N ARG A 429 27.50 8.98 -0.25
CA ARG A 429 26.29 9.49 0.41
C ARG A 429 25.36 10.24 -0.54
N GLN A 430 25.36 9.88 -1.81
CA GLN A 430 24.46 10.45 -2.81
C GLN A 430 23.08 9.81 -2.69
N TYR A 431 22.04 10.66 -2.72
CA TYR A 431 20.64 10.26 -2.82
C TYR A 431 19.91 11.18 -3.83
N TRP A 432 18.64 10.91 -4.05
CA TRP A 432 17.81 11.67 -4.98
C TRP A 432 16.69 12.39 -4.21
N ALA A 433 16.33 13.57 -4.64
CA ALA A 433 15.22 14.33 -4.06
C ALA A 433 14.41 14.97 -5.17
N TYR A 434 13.13 15.18 -4.94
CA TYR A 434 12.28 15.87 -5.91
C TYR A 434 12.75 17.30 -6.12
N ARG A 435 12.64 17.77 -7.38
CA ARG A 435 12.96 19.14 -7.77
C ARG A 435 11.90 20.07 -7.18
N GLU A 436 12.30 21.33 -6.95
CA GLU A 436 11.40 22.41 -6.56
C GLU A 436 10.52 22.85 -7.72
#